data_0e957d8cd5cb8c704301cbefb89f0bfc
#
_entry.id   0e957d8cd5cb8c704301cbefb89f0bfc
#
_cell.length_a   1.000
_cell.length_b   1.000
_cell.length_c   1.000
_cell.angle_alpha   90.00
_cell.angle_beta   90.00
_cell.angle_gamma   90.00
#
_symmetry.space_group_name_H-M   'P 1'
#
loop_
_entity.id
_entity.type
_entity.pdbx_description
1 polymer ?
#
loop_
_entity_poly.entity_id
_entity_poly.type
_entity_poly.pdbx_seq_one_letter_code
_entity_poly.pdbx_strand_id
1 'polypeptide(L)'
;MHPGLTPPPADALLFDWDGTLVDSQAANYRAMSHALSVAGLRIEKDWFDARTGLSSAAMVEVLALESGVALAVPVTDLVKRRDARFLEEAKNIRPHAPVREVVEAAHGRTPMAIASGGSREIILSTLRHLAFRDWFDAVVTRDDVERGKPAPDIFLNAAAALRADPARCVVYEDSDEGISAARAAGMHFIDVRPYTGRGTRGAALLLTGLAGTGETQRHACGGAPIPRPPETLPVTIGTCHGLG
;
A
#
# COMPACT_ATOMS: atom_id res chain seq x y z
N MET A 1 -3.32 -3.52 23.26
CA MET A 1 -2.94 -2.72 22.04
C MET A 1 -1.49 -2.25 22.17
N HIS A 2 -0.70 -2.46 21.13
CA HIS A 2 0.71 -2.04 21.10
C HIS A 2 0.82 -0.49 21.10
N PRO A 3 1.70 0.13 21.93
CA PRO A 3 1.80 1.59 22.02
C PRO A 3 2.03 2.29 20.67
N GLY A 4 2.84 1.70 19.80
CA GLY A 4 3.11 2.24 18.44
C GLY A 4 1.93 2.17 17.45
N LEU A 5 0.85 1.46 17.80
CA LEU A 5 -0.40 1.41 17.03
C LEU A 5 -1.51 2.27 17.66
N THR A 6 -1.24 2.93 18.79
CA THR A 6 -2.22 3.82 19.42
C THR A 6 -2.38 5.08 18.56
N PRO A 7 -3.59 5.38 18.04
CA PRO A 7 -3.80 6.58 17.25
C PRO A 7 -3.73 7.84 18.14
N PRO A 8 -3.28 8.98 17.60
CA PRO A 8 -3.58 10.27 18.22
C PRO A 8 -5.10 10.49 18.25
N PRO A 9 -5.60 11.52 18.98
CA PRO A 9 -7.02 11.89 18.92
C PRO A 9 -7.48 12.07 17.47
N ALA A 10 -8.50 11.31 17.06
CA ALA A 10 -8.97 11.25 15.67
C ALA A 10 -10.50 11.18 15.63
N ASP A 11 -11.09 11.74 14.55
CA ASP A 11 -12.52 11.65 14.29
C ASP A 11 -12.90 10.36 13.56
N ALA A 12 -11.93 9.73 12.84
CA ALA A 12 -12.12 8.46 12.17
C ALA A 12 -10.81 7.69 11.99
N LEU A 13 -10.91 6.34 11.95
CA LEU A 13 -9.80 5.45 11.63
C LEU A 13 -10.07 4.76 10.29
N LEU A 14 -9.10 4.83 9.39
CA LEU A 14 -9.17 4.22 8.07
C LEU A 14 -8.13 3.09 8.00
N PHE A 15 -8.56 1.92 7.57
CA PHE A 15 -7.69 0.75 7.52
C PHE A 15 -7.50 0.30 6.07
N ASP A 16 -6.26 0.20 5.62
CA ASP A 16 -5.98 -0.65 4.49
C ASP A 16 -6.31 -2.11 4.83
N TRP A 17 -6.43 -2.94 3.80
CA TRP A 17 -6.87 -4.32 3.96
C TRP A 17 -5.72 -5.32 3.93
N ASP A 18 -5.09 -5.48 2.76
CA ASP A 18 -4.13 -6.53 2.48
C ASP A 18 -2.75 -6.28 3.12
N GLY A 19 -2.38 -7.05 4.12
CA GLY A 19 -1.12 -6.87 4.87
C GLY A 19 -1.23 -5.87 6.02
N THR A 20 -2.31 -5.13 6.10
CA THR A 20 -2.65 -4.22 7.20
C THR A 20 -3.65 -4.88 8.15
N LEU A 21 -4.90 -4.97 7.78
CA LEU A 21 -5.95 -5.55 8.62
C LEU A 21 -5.92 -7.08 8.59
N VAL A 22 -5.58 -7.67 7.45
CA VAL A 22 -5.56 -9.13 7.24
C VAL A 22 -4.25 -9.63 6.66
N ASP A 23 -3.84 -10.83 7.09
CA ASP A 23 -2.73 -11.58 6.51
C ASP A 23 -3.21 -12.33 5.26
N SER A 24 -3.18 -11.66 4.12
CA SER A 24 -3.60 -12.18 2.82
C SER A 24 -2.44 -12.46 1.87
N GLN A 25 -1.19 -12.14 2.23
CA GLN A 25 -0.05 -12.17 1.32
C GLN A 25 0.21 -13.52 0.67
N ALA A 26 0.19 -14.58 1.47
CA ALA A 26 0.41 -15.92 0.95
C ALA A 26 -0.70 -16.35 -0.03
N ALA A 27 -1.96 -15.97 0.26
CA ALA A 27 -3.09 -16.24 -0.62
C ALA A 27 -3.00 -15.41 -1.92
N ASN A 28 -2.64 -14.14 -1.81
CA ASN A 28 -2.42 -13.24 -2.94
C ASN A 28 -1.32 -13.75 -3.87
N TYR A 29 -0.17 -14.18 -3.32
CA TYR A 29 0.92 -14.76 -4.10
C TYR A 29 0.48 -16.02 -4.83
N ARG A 30 -0.19 -16.97 -4.15
CA ARG A 30 -0.68 -18.21 -4.80
C ARG A 30 -1.69 -17.93 -5.89
N ALA A 31 -2.60 -16.99 -5.65
CA ALA A 31 -3.61 -16.61 -6.63
C ALA A 31 -2.99 -15.96 -7.87
N MET A 32 -2.03 -15.03 -7.67
CA MET A 32 -1.30 -14.41 -8.77
C MET A 32 -0.46 -15.42 -9.56
N SER A 33 0.30 -16.27 -8.86
CA SER A 33 1.10 -17.32 -9.48
C SER A 33 0.24 -18.26 -10.34
N HIS A 34 -0.94 -18.66 -9.82
CA HIS A 34 -1.89 -19.48 -10.57
C HIS A 34 -2.39 -18.76 -11.85
N ALA A 35 -2.79 -17.51 -11.74
CA ALA A 35 -3.30 -16.75 -12.88
C ALA A 35 -2.22 -16.55 -13.96
N LEU A 36 -1.01 -16.22 -13.56
CA LEU A 36 0.12 -15.97 -14.47
C LEU A 36 0.61 -17.24 -15.20
N SER A 37 0.47 -18.42 -14.56
CA SER A 37 0.86 -19.70 -15.17
C SER A 37 0.15 -19.97 -16.50
N VAL A 38 -1.09 -19.48 -16.65
CA VAL A 38 -1.88 -19.61 -17.91
C VAL A 38 -1.28 -18.80 -19.05
N ALA A 39 -0.60 -17.70 -18.72
CA ALA A 39 0.13 -16.87 -19.68
C ALA A 39 1.59 -17.31 -19.89
N GLY A 40 2.00 -18.45 -19.30
CA GLY A 40 3.39 -18.92 -19.35
C GLY A 40 4.35 -18.09 -18.49
N LEU A 41 3.84 -17.21 -17.64
CA LEU A 41 4.63 -16.37 -16.75
C LEU A 41 4.83 -17.04 -15.40
N ARG A 42 6.04 -16.91 -14.84
CA ARG A 42 6.38 -17.33 -13.48
C ARG A 42 6.68 -16.09 -12.66
N ILE A 43 6.13 -16.05 -11.46
CA ILE A 43 6.39 -14.96 -10.50
C ILE A 43 7.19 -15.54 -9.32
N GLU A 44 8.32 -14.93 -9.03
CA GLU A 44 9.12 -15.27 -7.86
C GLU A 44 8.58 -14.55 -6.61
N LYS A 45 8.65 -15.22 -5.46
CA LYS A 45 8.07 -14.68 -4.21
C LYS A 45 8.68 -13.34 -3.81
N ASP A 46 9.99 -13.20 -3.92
CA ASP A 46 10.69 -11.96 -3.56
C ASP A 46 10.34 -10.81 -4.54
N TRP A 47 10.15 -11.13 -5.83
CA TRP A 47 9.67 -10.17 -6.83
C TRP A 47 8.25 -9.68 -6.50
N PHE A 48 7.36 -10.60 -6.12
CA PHE A 48 5.99 -10.29 -5.70
C PHE A 48 5.98 -9.44 -4.44
N ASP A 49 6.72 -9.83 -3.40
CA ASP A 49 6.77 -9.13 -2.11
C ASP A 49 7.28 -7.69 -2.23
N ALA A 50 8.22 -7.45 -3.16
CA ALA A 50 8.76 -6.12 -3.42
C ALA A 50 7.75 -5.17 -4.12
N ARG A 51 6.61 -5.70 -4.64
CA ARG A 51 5.63 -4.95 -5.46
C ARG A 51 4.20 -5.03 -4.92
N THR A 52 4.03 -5.36 -3.66
CA THR A 52 2.69 -5.59 -3.04
C THR A 52 1.79 -4.36 -3.03
N GLY A 53 2.32 -3.15 -3.22
CA GLY A 53 1.54 -1.92 -3.38
C GLY A 53 0.91 -1.75 -4.77
N LEU A 54 1.37 -2.50 -5.78
CA LEU A 54 0.80 -2.43 -7.13
C LEU A 54 -0.58 -3.09 -7.20
N SER A 55 -1.42 -2.57 -8.10
CA SER A 55 -2.67 -3.26 -8.47
C SER A 55 -2.34 -4.59 -9.17
N SER A 56 -3.27 -5.56 -9.10
CA SER A 56 -3.10 -6.85 -9.79
C SER A 56 -2.85 -6.69 -11.29
N ALA A 57 -3.50 -5.73 -11.95
CA ALA A 57 -3.30 -5.44 -13.36
C ALA A 57 -1.88 -4.91 -13.63
N ALA A 58 -1.46 -3.89 -12.87
CA ALA A 58 -0.12 -3.31 -13.01
C ALA A 58 0.98 -4.37 -12.76
N MET A 59 0.77 -5.26 -11.78
CA MET A 59 1.71 -6.34 -11.49
C MET A 59 1.86 -7.31 -12.67
N VAL A 60 0.75 -7.68 -13.34
CA VAL A 60 0.77 -8.52 -14.54
C VAL A 60 1.51 -7.81 -15.68
N GLU A 61 1.22 -6.54 -15.93
CA GLU A 61 1.83 -5.75 -17.00
C GLU A 61 3.35 -5.59 -16.79
N VAL A 62 3.77 -5.23 -15.58
CA VAL A 62 5.18 -5.07 -15.24
C VAL A 62 5.93 -6.39 -15.39
N LEU A 63 5.37 -7.50 -14.89
CA LEU A 63 6.03 -8.80 -15.02
C LEU A 63 6.14 -9.24 -16.49
N ALA A 64 5.11 -9.05 -17.29
CA ALA A 64 5.12 -9.37 -18.72
C ALA A 64 6.20 -8.57 -19.46
N LEU A 65 6.29 -7.27 -19.17
CA LEU A 65 7.30 -6.37 -19.74
C LEU A 65 8.72 -6.80 -19.34
N GLU A 66 8.97 -7.03 -18.05
CA GLU A 66 10.29 -7.43 -17.53
C GLU A 66 10.71 -8.82 -18.07
N SER A 67 9.74 -9.72 -18.29
CA SER A 67 9.99 -11.05 -18.85
C SER A 67 10.11 -11.09 -20.36
N GLY A 68 9.83 -9.99 -21.08
CA GLY A 68 9.80 -9.94 -22.53
C GLY A 68 8.69 -10.80 -23.16
N VAL A 69 7.61 -11.10 -22.42
CA VAL A 69 6.51 -11.97 -22.85
C VAL A 69 5.35 -11.13 -23.34
N ALA A 70 4.96 -11.34 -24.61
CA ALA A 70 3.71 -10.80 -25.13
C ALA A 70 2.53 -11.62 -24.60
N LEU A 71 1.62 -10.95 -23.88
CA LEU A 71 0.44 -11.61 -23.31
C LEU A 71 -0.54 -12.01 -24.43
N ALA A 72 -0.78 -13.32 -24.55
CA ALA A 72 -1.83 -13.86 -25.43
C ALA A 72 -3.24 -13.80 -24.78
N VAL A 73 -3.31 -13.51 -23.48
CA VAL A 73 -4.54 -13.41 -22.70
C VAL A 73 -4.69 -11.98 -22.18
N PRO A 74 -5.87 -11.36 -22.29
CA PRO A 74 -6.10 -10.02 -21.75
C PRO A 74 -5.76 -9.95 -20.24
N VAL A 75 -5.14 -8.83 -19.82
CA VAL A 75 -4.80 -8.59 -18.39
C VAL A 75 -6.03 -8.71 -17.50
N THR A 76 -7.19 -8.21 -17.96
CA THR A 76 -8.46 -8.30 -17.24
C THR A 76 -8.87 -9.75 -16.96
N ASP A 77 -8.60 -10.69 -17.86
CA ASP A 77 -8.95 -12.10 -17.67
C ASP A 77 -7.98 -12.79 -16.72
N LEU A 78 -6.71 -12.41 -16.72
CA LEU A 78 -5.73 -12.87 -15.73
C LEU A 78 -6.10 -12.37 -14.33
N VAL A 79 -6.53 -11.10 -14.20
CA VAL A 79 -7.01 -10.54 -12.93
C VAL A 79 -8.25 -11.29 -12.44
N LYS A 80 -9.25 -11.57 -13.31
CA LYS A 80 -10.43 -12.36 -12.93
C LYS A 80 -10.05 -13.77 -12.45
N ARG A 81 -9.11 -14.43 -13.11
CA ARG A 81 -8.62 -15.75 -12.70
C ARG A 81 -7.92 -15.71 -11.34
N ARG A 82 -7.12 -14.67 -11.11
CA ARG A 82 -6.47 -14.42 -9.82
C ARG A 82 -7.52 -14.20 -8.73
N ASP A 83 -8.53 -13.38 -8.99
CA ASP A 83 -9.58 -13.06 -8.03
C ASP A 83 -10.39 -14.34 -7.70
N ALA A 84 -10.80 -15.12 -8.70
CA ALA A 84 -11.48 -16.40 -8.48
C ALA A 84 -10.64 -17.37 -7.62
N ARG A 85 -9.34 -17.50 -7.90
CA ARG A 85 -8.44 -18.34 -7.10
C ARG A 85 -8.26 -17.83 -5.68
N PHE A 86 -8.21 -16.51 -5.47
CA PHE A 86 -8.13 -15.92 -4.14
C PHE A 86 -9.39 -16.22 -3.32
N LEU A 87 -10.57 -16.13 -3.93
CA LEU A 87 -11.85 -16.36 -3.26
C LEU A 87 -11.98 -17.77 -2.67
N GLU A 88 -11.32 -18.78 -3.25
CA GLU A 88 -11.27 -20.13 -2.70
C GLU A 88 -10.60 -20.18 -1.32
N GLU A 89 -9.72 -19.22 -1.05
CA GLU A 89 -8.96 -19.11 0.22
C GLU A 89 -9.52 -18.07 1.19
N ALA A 90 -10.54 -17.29 0.79
CA ALA A 90 -11.06 -16.17 1.58
C ALA A 90 -11.41 -16.55 3.03
N LYS A 91 -11.98 -17.74 3.25
CA LYS A 91 -12.31 -18.28 4.59
C LYS A 91 -11.11 -18.60 5.48
N ASN A 92 -9.92 -18.72 4.88
CA ASN A 92 -8.67 -19.02 5.59
C ASN A 92 -7.88 -17.79 5.96
N ILE A 93 -8.26 -16.62 5.44
CA ILE A 93 -7.62 -15.34 5.76
C ILE A 93 -7.86 -15.01 7.23
N ARG A 94 -6.84 -14.52 7.90
CA ARG A 94 -6.87 -14.15 9.33
C ARG A 94 -6.49 -12.69 9.50
N PRO A 95 -7.06 -12.01 10.51
CA PRO A 95 -6.63 -10.66 10.82
C PRO A 95 -5.25 -10.65 11.45
N HIS A 96 -4.49 -9.59 11.21
CA HIS A 96 -3.29 -9.30 11.98
C HIS A 96 -3.67 -8.93 13.42
N ALA A 97 -3.25 -9.75 14.39
CA ALA A 97 -3.65 -9.60 15.78
C ALA A 97 -3.40 -8.18 16.34
N PRO A 98 -2.23 -7.52 16.11
CA PRO A 98 -1.98 -6.19 16.62
C PRO A 98 -2.95 -5.12 16.07
N VAL A 99 -3.32 -5.20 14.78
CA VAL A 99 -4.25 -4.25 14.15
C VAL A 99 -5.69 -4.56 14.57
N ARG A 100 -6.03 -5.84 14.73
CA ARG A 100 -7.33 -6.24 15.26
C ARG A 100 -7.58 -5.65 16.66
N GLU A 101 -6.57 -5.61 17.53
CA GLU A 101 -6.69 -4.97 18.85
C GLU A 101 -7.04 -3.47 18.76
N VAL A 102 -6.55 -2.77 17.71
CA VAL A 102 -6.92 -1.37 17.45
C VAL A 102 -8.41 -1.27 17.08
N VAL A 103 -8.85 -2.13 16.16
CA VAL A 103 -10.27 -2.19 15.73
C VAL A 103 -11.18 -2.49 16.93
N GLU A 104 -10.82 -3.45 17.78
CA GLU A 104 -11.56 -3.80 19.00
C GLU A 104 -11.64 -2.61 19.97
N ALA A 105 -10.54 -1.88 20.17
CA ALA A 105 -10.50 -0.72 21.06
C ALA A 105 -11.31 0.48 20.52
N ALA A 106 -11.41 0.63 19.21
CA ALA A 106 -12.13 1.73 18.54
C ALA A 106 -13.64 1.43 18.37
N HIS A 107 -14.02 0.16 18.34
CA HIS A 107 -15.41 -0.25 18.08
C HIS A 107 -16.42 0.43 19.03
N GLY A 108 -17.47 1.04 18.43
CA GLY A 108 -18.51 1.77 19.16
C GLY A 108 -18.06 3.11 19.76
N ARG A 109 -16.81 3.57 19.46
CA ARG A 109 -16.25 4.82 20.00
C ARG A 109 -15.80 5.77 18.91
N THR A 110 -15.16 5.24 17.87
CA THR A 110 -14.60 6.02 16.76
C THR A 110 -15.06 5.39 15.46
N PRO A 111 -15.63 6.15 14.51
CA PRO A 111 -16.01 5.66 13.20
C PRO A 111 -14.83 5.01 12.48
N MET A 112 -15.10 3.89 11.79
CA MET A 112 -14.07 3.13 11.10
C MET A 112 -14.46 2.82 9.66
N ALA A 113 -13.49 2.89 8.74
CA ALA A 113 -13.68 2.44 7.36
C ALA A 113 -12.54 1.54 6.90
N ILE A 114 -12.87 0.61 5.99
CA ILE A 114 -11.90 -0.11 5.17
C ILE A 114 -11.66 0.72 3.91
N ALA A 115 -10.39 0.90 3.51
CA ALA A 115 -9.96 1.62 2.31
C ALA A 115 -8.90 0.80 1.54
N SER A 116 -9.36 -0.07 0.63
CA SER A 116 -8.52 -1.09 -0.02
C SER A 116 -8.36 -0.91 -1.52
N GLY A 117 -7.15 -1.14 -2.03
CA GLY A 117 -6.87 -1.29 -3.46
C GLY A 117 -7.42 -2.59 -4.10
N GLY A 118 -8.00 -3.49 -3.32
CA GLY A 118 -8.69 -4.69 -3.79
C GLY A 118 -10.07 -4.42 -4.39
N SER A 119 -10.65 -5.41 -5.10
CA SER A 119 -12.04 -5.32 -5.57
C SER A 119 -13.02 -5.48 -4.40
N ARG A 120 -14.19 -4.87 -4.52
CA ARG A 120 -15.26 -4.96 -3.52
C ARG A 120 -15.65 -6.42 -3.23
N GLU A 121 -15.73 -7.25 -4.27
CA GLU A 121 -16.04 -8.67 -4.15
C GLU A 121 -15.04 -9.40 -3.25
N ILE A 122 -13.73 -9.20 -3.46
CA ILE A 122 -12.65 -9.79 -2.67
C ILE A 122 -12.75 -9.36 -1.21
N ILE A 123 -12.88 -8.04 -0.98
CA ILE A 123 -12.92 -7.49 0.39
C ILE A 123 -14.15 -8.02 1.14
N LEU A 124 -15.34 -7.90 0.56
CA LEU A 124 -16.57 -8.36 1.22
C LEU A 124 -16.60 -9.88 1.40
N SER A 125 -16.05 -10.64 0.45
CA SER A 125 -15.98 -12.11 0.56
C SER A 125 -15.08 -12.56 1.71
N THR A 126 -13.99 -11.84 1.97
CA THR A 126 -13.11 -12.13 3.10
C THR A 126 -13.71 -11.61 4.41
N LEU A 127 -14.21 -10.37 4.42
CA LEU A 127 -14.73 -9.69 5.59
C LEU A 127 -15.86 -10.49 6.27
N ARG A 128 -16.75 -11.11 5.48
CA ARG A 128 -17.86 -11.90 6.02
C ARG A 128 -17.45 -13.13 6.84
N HIS A 129 -16.20 -13.57 6.74
CA HIS A 129 -15.63 -14.65 7.54
C HIS A 129 -14.95 -14.17 8.84
N LEU A 130 -14.88 -12.84 9.05
CA LEU A 130 -14.24 -12.25 10.22
C LEU A 130 -15.27 -11.86 11.29
N ALA A 131 -14.89 -12.02 12.55
CA ALA A 131 -15.77 -11.76 13.70
C ALA A 131 -16.17 -10.28 13.83
N PHE A 132 -15.40 -9.36 13.24
CA PHE A 132 -15.62 -7.91 13.30
C PHE A 132 -16.20 -7.32 11.99
N ARG A 133 -16.82 -8.15 11.15
CA ARG A 133 -17.37 -7.74 9.85
C ARG A 133 -18.33 -6.54 9.93
N ASP A 134 -19.10 -6.46 10.99
CA ASP A 134 -20.15 -5.46 11.16
C ASP A 134 -19.67 -4.21 11.97
N TRP A 135 -18.34 -4.07 12.18
CA TRP A 135 -17.78 -2.99 12.99
C TRP A 135 -17.29 -1.80 12.16
N PHE A 136 -17.31 -1.92 10.83
CA PHE A 136 -16.92 -0.85 9.92
C PHE A 136 -18.16 -0.13 9.38
N ASP A 137 -18.14 1.20 9.49
CA ASP A 137 -19.21 2.07 9.04
C ASP A 137 -19.21 2.28 7.51
N ALA A 138 -18.04 2.07 6.87
CA ALA A 138 -17.87 2.14 5.43
C ALA A 138 -16.80 1.18 4.91
N VAL A 139 -16.97 0.75 3.64
CA VAL A 139 -15.98 -0.01 2.87
C VAL A 139 -15.80 0.70 1.53
N VAL A 140 -14.61 1.23 1.29
CA VAL A 140 -14.20 1.87 0.04
C VAL A 140 -13.12 1.02 -0.61
N THR A 141 -13.28 0.74 -1.88
CA THR A 141 -12.45 -0.18 -2.65
C THR A 141 -11.96 0.48 -3.92
N ARG A 142 -11.09 -0.19 -4.69
CA ARG A 142 -10.68 0.31 -6.02
C ARG A 142 -11.86 0.55 -6.96
N ASP A 143 -12.98 -0.14 -6.74
CA ASP A 143 -14.16 -0.03 -7.60
C ASP A 143 -14.94 1.28 -7.36
N ASP A 144 -14.60 2.02 -6.31
CA ASP A 144 -15.23 3.27 -5.90
C ASP A 144 -14.40 4.52 -6.26
N VAL A 145 -13.25 4.33 -6.92
CA VAL A 145 -12.30 5.42 -7.25
C VAL A 145 -11.80 5.30 -8.68
N GLU A 146 -11.50 6.44 -9.31
CA GLU A 146 -10.88 6.47 -10.61
C GLU A 146 -9.37 6.21 -10.53
N ARG A 147 -8.72 6.74 -9.49
CA ARG A 147 -7.28 6.64 -9.27
C ARG A 147 -7.01 5.90 -7.97
N GLY A 148 -6.33 4.75 -8.08
CA GLY A 148 -5.86 3.99 -6.93
C GLY A 148 -4.64 4.63 -6.25
N LYS A 149 -4.21 4.06 -5.10
CA LYS A 149 -2.96 4.42 -4.43
C LYS A 149 -1.80 4.43 -5.44
N PRO A 150 -0.92 5.43 -5.45
CA PRO A 150 -0.69 6.43 -4.42
C PRO A 150 -1.56 7.70 -4.51
N ALA A 151 -2.58 7.77 -5.39
CA ALA A 151 -3.54 8.87 -5.36
C ALA A 151 -4.38 8.85 -4.07
N PRO A 152 -4.79 10.03 -3.55
CA PRO A 152 -5.47 10.12 -2.25
C PRO A 152 -6.94 9.69 -2.27
N ASP A 153 -7.49 9.42 -3.45
CA ASP A 153 -8.93 9.32 -3.71
C ASP A 153 -9.63 8.32 -2.79
N ILE A 154 -9.01 7.16 -2.57
CA ILE A 154 -9.60 6.09 -1.74
C ILE A 154 -9.76 6.51 -0.27
N PHE A 155 -8.76 7.22 0.29
CA PHE A 155 -8.83 7.70 1.66
C PHE A 155 -9.74 8.91 1.80
N LEU A 156 -9.77 9.81 0.81
CA LEU A 156 -10.70 10.94 0.78
C LEU A 156 -12.15 10.45 0.70
N ASN A 157 -12.44 9.45 -0.14
CA ASN A 157 -13.76 8.85 -0.24
C ASN A 157 -14.17 8.14 1.07
N ALA A 158 -13.21 7.48 1.74
CA ALA A 158 -13.48 6.84 3.04
C ALA A 158 -13.79 7.88 4.14
N ALA A 159 -13.01 8.97 4.21
CA ALA A 159 -13.31 10.06 5.15
C ALA A 159 -14.67 10.71 4.87
N ALA A 160 -14.99 10.96 3.59
CA ALA A 160 -16.30 11.51 3.18
C ALA A 160 -17.45 10.58 3.57
N ALA A 161 -17.31 9.25 3.38
CA ALA A 161 -18.31 8.27 3.78
C ALA A 161 -18.59 8.29 5.30
N LEU A 162 -17.53 8.55 6.10
CA LEU A 162 -17.64 8.70 7.56
C LEU A 162 -18.01 10.12 8.01
N ARG A 163 -18.13 11.09 7.07
CA ARG A 163 -18.33 12.53 7.36
C ARG A 163 -17.25 13.11 8.27
N ALA A 164 -16.01 12.62 8.15
CA ALA A 164 -14.87 13.04 8.92
C ALA A 164 -13.99 14.03 8.14
N ASP A 165 -13.36 14.97 8.86
CA ASP A 165 -12.33 15.84 8.29
C ASP A 165 -11.06 15.01 7.99
N PRO A 166 -10.54 14.99 6.75
CA PRO A 166 -9.31 14.28 6.42
C PRO A 166 -8.14 14.61 7.37
N ALA A 167 -7.97 15.86 7.78
CA ALA A 167 -6.91 16.25 8.70
C ALA A 167 -7.04 15.64 10.11
N ARG A 168 -8.20 15.10 10.44
CA ARG A 168 -8.51 14.43 11.71
C ARG A 168 -8.71 12.92 11.56
N CYS A 169 -8.35 12.37 10.39
CA CYS A 169 -8.34 10.92 10.16
C CYS A 169 -6.96 10.33 10.39
N VAL A 170 -6.94 9.07 10.85
CA VAL A 170 -5.71 8.26 10.96
C VAL A 170 -5.84 7.04 10.06
N VAL A 171 -4.86 6.86 9.18
CA VAL A 171 -4.75 5.73 8.26
C VAL A 171 -3.78 4.70 8.83
N TYR A 172 -4.17 3.43 8.85
CA TYR A 172 -3.29 2.28 9.10
C TYR A 172 -2.93 1.65 7.77
N GLU A 173 -1.64 1.48 7.51
CA GLU A 173 -1.12 1.10 6.18
C GLU A 173 0.21 0.33 6.28
N ASP A 174 0.48 -0.57 5.30
CA ASP A 174 1.69 -1.37 5.22
C ASP A 174 2.47 -1.21 3.90
N SER A 175 2.04 -0.33 3.00
CA SER A 175 2.70 -0.08 1.72
C SER A 175 3.17 1.36 1.56
N ASP A 176 4.21 1.58 0.76
CA ASP A 176 4.72 2.93 0.49
C ASP A 176 3.74 3.74 -0.37
N GLU A 177 3.02 3.07 -1.29
CA GLU A 177 1.97 3.68 -2.10
C GLU A 177 0.80 4.15 -1.24
N GLY A 178 0.36 3.34 -0.26
CA GLY A 178 -0.71 3.71 0.64
C GLY A 178 -0.30 4.81 1.62
N ILE A 179 0.91 4.77 2.16
CA ILE A 179 1.46 5.86 2.98
C ILE A 179 1.54 7.16 2.17
N SER A 180 1.95 7.08 0.90
CA SER A 180 1.98 8.23 0.00
C SER A 180 0.57 8.78 -0.26
N ALA A 181 -0.43 7.91 -0.45
CA ALA A 181 -1.83 8.28 -0.62
C ALA A 181 -2.39 8.97 0.64
N ALA A 182 -2.08 8.45 1.85
CA ALA A 182 -2.50 9.07 3.11
C ALA A 182 -1.90 10.47 3.29
N ARG A 183 -0.61 10.64 2.98
CA ARG A 183 0.06 11.95 2.98
C ARG A 183 -0.58 12.91 1.98
N ALA A 184 -0.85 12.45 0.75
CA ALA A 184 -1.50 13.25 -0.28
C ALA A 184 -2.94 13.65 0.10
N ALA A 185 -3.62 12.83 0.91
CA ALA A 185 -4.93 13.14 1.48
C ALA A 185 -4.87 14.10 2.68
N GLY A 186 -3.68 14.50 3.16
CA GLY A 186 -3.51 15.33 4.35
C GLY A 186 -3.83 14.62 5.67
N MET A 187 -3.77 13.29 5.69
CA MET A 187 -4.11 12.46 6.85
C MET A 187 -2.88 12.06 7.66
N HIS A 188 -3.07 11.82 8.96
CA HIS A 188 -2.10 11.08 9.74
C HIS A 188 -2.06 9.63 9.30
N PHE A 189 -0.89 8.98 9.42
CA PHE A 189 -0.79 7.54 9.13
C PHE A 189 0.07 6.83 10.18
N ILE A 190 -0.20 5.54 10.34
CA ILE A 190 0.57 4.60 11.15
C ILE A 190 1.01 3.47 10.22
N ASP A 191 2.34 3.34 10.07
CA ASP A 191 2.96 2.23 9.36
C ASP A 191 2.87 0.97 10.22
N VAL A 192 2.12 -0.04 9.75
CA VAL A 192 1.89 -1.26 10.52
C VAL A 192 2.93 -2.35 10.26
N ARG A 193 3.83 -2.18 9.29
CA ARG A 193 4.86 -3.18 8.93
C ARG A 193 5.66 -3.72 10.12
N PRO A 194 6.11 -2.87 11.08
CA PRO A 194 6.85 -3.37 12.24
C PRO A 194 6.05 -4.31 13.14
N TYR A 195 4.72 -4.30 13.04
CA TYR A 195 3.81 -5.02 13.94
C TYR A 195 3.13 -6.21 13.30
N THR A 196 3.12 -6.29 11.96
CA THR A 196 2.48 -7.37 11.19
C THR A 196 3.48 -8.42 10.69
N GLY A 197 4.74 -8.35 11.11
CA GLY A 197 5.80 -9.26 10.67
C GLY A 197 6.32 -8.98 9.26
N ARG A 198 5.88 -7.86 8.64
CA ARG A 198 6.35 -7.38 7.33
C ARG A 198 7.52 -6.40 7.45
N GLY A 199 7.98 -6.13 8.70
CA GLY A 199 9.07 -5.23 8.99
C GLY A 199 10.42 -5.76 8.54
N THR A 200 11.00 -5.07 7.57
CA THR A 200 12.43 -4.88 7.33
C THR A 200 13.30 -6.13 7.24
N ARG A 201 13.28 -6.82 6.10
CA ARG A 201 14.47 -7.60 5.70
C ARG A 201 15.71 -6.70 5.45
N GLY A 202 15.56 -5.37 5.46
CA GLY A 202 16.63 -4.40 5.25
C GLY A 202 17.27 -3.80 6.51
N ALA A 203 16.58 -3.75 7.66
CA ALA A 203 17.09 -3.10 8.88
C ALA A 203 17.84 -4.05 9.83
N ALA A 204 17.67 -5.36 9.70
CA ALA A 204 18.40 -6.32 10.55
C ALA A 204 19.91 -6.43 10.24
N LEU A 205 20.37 -5.92 9.09
CA LEU A 205 21.79 -5.96 8.71
C LEU A 205 22.61 -4.78 9.26
N LEU A 206 21.97 -3.76 9.85
CA LEU A 206 22.69 -2.59 10.39
C LEU A 206 22.86 -2.61 11.91
N LEU A 207 22.26 -3.55 12.64
CA LEU A 207 22.37 -3.62 14.11
C LEU A 207 23.31 -4.71 14.64
N THR A 208 23.90 -5.57 13.80
CA THR A 208 24.91 -6.56 14.21
C THR A 208 26.35 -6.14 13.95
N GLY A 209 26.59 -4.91 13.51
CA GLY A 209 27.92 -4.38 13.15
C GLY A 209 28.60 -3.48 14.20
N LEU A 210 28.02 -3.29 15.40
CA LEU A 210 28.62 -2.42 16.43
C LEU A 210 28.87 -3.15 17.76
N ALA A 211 29.66 -4.22 17.70
CA ALA A 211 30.35 -4.74 18.87
C ALA A 211 31.70 -5.29 18.43
N GLY A 212 32.74 -4.45 18.46
CA GLY A 212 34.08 -4.90 18.19
C GLY A 212 35.06 -3.73 17.98
N THR A 213 35.74 -3.36 19.07
CA THR A 213 37.09 -2.78 19.19
C THR A 213 37.36 -1.41 18.55
N GLY A 214 37.69 -0.48 19.45
CA GLY A 214 38.25 0.81 19.15
C GLY A 214 39.66 0.67 18.58
N GLU A 215 39.91 1.48 17.56
CA GLU A 215 41.25 2.02 17.27
C GLU A 215 41.08 3.33 16.50
N THR A 216 41.65 4.37 17.08
CA THR A 216 41.74 5.72 16.56
C THR A 216 42.70 5.76 15.37
N GLN A 217 42.19 6.17 14.20
CA GLN A 217 43.03 6.77 13.17
C GLN A 217 42.41 8.05 12.62
N ARG A 218 43.06 9.16 12.98
CA ARG A 218 42.84 10.48 12.36
C ARG A 218 43.48 10.45 10.96
N HIS A 219 42.70 10.72 9.94
CA HIS A 219 43.21 11.19 8.66
C HIS A 219 42.35 12.29 8.07
N ALA A 220 43.06 13.22 7.50
CA ALA A 220 42.71 14.60 7.14
C ALA A 220 41.62 14.78 6.08
N CYS A 221 40.99 15.92 6.19
CA CYS A 221 40.08 16.57 5.24
C CYS A 221 40.71 16.75 3.86
N GLY A 222 40.01 16.33 2.82
CA GLY A 222 40.21 16.74 1.44
C GLY A 222 38.84 16.98 0.80
N GLY A 223 38.38 18.24 0.83
CA GLY A 223 37.13 18.63 0.21
C GLY A 223 37.28 18.79 -1.31
N ALA A 224 36.45 18.13 -2.08
CA ALA A 224 36.25 18.42 -3.48
C ALA A 224 34.97 19.28 -3.66
N PRO A 225 34.96 20.27 -4.56
CA PRO A 225 33.85 21.22 -4.68
C PRO A 225 32.66 20.61 -5.44
N ILE A 226 31.46 20.95 -4.97
CA ILE A 226 30.15 20.59 -5.56
C ILE A 226 29.96 21.41 -6.87
N PRO A 227 29.61 20.79 -8.02
CA PRO A 227 29.30 21.52 -9.24
C PRO A 227 27.95 22.25 -9.13
N ARG A 228 27.92 23.51 -9.62
CA ARG A 228 26.70 24.35 -9.70
C ARG A 228 25.77 23.84 -10.81
N PRO A 229 24.45 23.97 -10.65
CA PRO A 229 23.50 23.69 -11.72
C PRO A 229 23.59 24.73 -12.84
N PRO A 230 23.22 24.38 -14.10
CA PRO A 230 23.27 25.29 -15.23
C PRO A 230 22.20 26.38 -15.15
N GLU A 231 22.58 27.60 -15.57
CA GLU A 231 21.72 28.77 -15.66
C GLU A 231 20.59 28.59 -16.68
N THR A 232 19.37 28.93 -16.27
CA THR A 232 18.19 28.98 -17.13
C THR A 232 18.27 30.18 -18.07
N LEU A 233 18.18 29.92 -19.38
CA LEU A 233 18.04 30.94 -20.41
C LEU A 233 16.61 31.54 -20.38
N PRO A 234 16.46 32.85 -20.69
CA PRO A 234 15.14 33.50 -20.65
C PRO A 234 14.28 33.12 -21.87
N VAL A 235 13.03 32.75 -21.62
CA VAL A 235 12.00 32.53 -22.62
C VAL A 235 11.51 33.87 -23.14
N THR A 236 11.76 34.16 -24.41
CA THR A 236 11.23 35.35 -25.11
C THR A 236 9.78 35.10 -25.50
N ILE A 237 8.88 35.87 -24.92
CA ILE A 237 7.45 35.87 -25.31
C ILE A 237 7.31 36.72 -26.57
N GLY A 238 7.08 36.07 -27.70
CA GLY A 238 6.71 36.74 -28.96
C GLY A 238 5.23 37.11 -28.95
N THR A 239 4.94 38.41 -28.94
CA THR A 239 3.60 38.98 -29.17
C THR A 239 3.29 38.92 -30.65
N CYS A 240 2.32 38.09 -31.06
CA CYS A 240 1.70 38.22 -32.39
C CYS A 240 0.60 39.27 -32.35
N HIS A 241 0.85 40.39 -33.02
CA HIS A 241 -0.17 41.37 -33.40
C HIS A 241 -0.98 40.82 -34.58
N GLY A 242 -2.29 40.97 -34.50
CA GLY A 242 -3.22 40.57 -35.53
C GLY A 242 -3.18 41.46 -36.77
N LEU A 243 -3.69 40.98 -37.87
CA LEU A 243 -4.23 41.73 -39.01
C LEU A 243 -5.22 40.83 -39.78
N GLY A 244 -6.42 41.40 -40.04
CA GLY A 244 -7.31 41.02 -41.13
C GLY A 244 -8.58 40.32 -40.70
#